data_8f702440ee39dcb63110a2b857ca0f46
#
_entry.id   8f702440ee39dcb63110a2b857ca0f46
#
_cell.length_a   1.000
_cell.length_b   1.000
_cell.length_c   1.000
_cell.angle_alpha   90.00
_cell.angle_beta   90.00
_cell.angle_gamma   90.00
#
_symmetry.space_group_name_H-M   'P 1'
#
loop_
_entity.id
_entity.type
_entity.pdbx_description
1 polymer ?
#
loop_
_entity_poly.entity_id
_entity_poly.type
_entity_poly.pdbx_seq_one_letter_code
_entity_poly.pdbx_strand_id
1 'polypeptide(L)'
;MVQIITDSSVLYTEEEARKAGFEAVPLGVHIGDLEGRDLQIDMEEFYHRIEAGQIPMSSQPPIGEVVDLYEKYQDSEIINIAIADGLSGTYHGACSAKEMVENRNKITVFNSRTLCGPHRYMVEVAQKMKKAGKSASEILEWLEQAAQKTESFLIPQDFSFLKRGGGLTPVALGSVLKLKPVMKLTDDGTRIDKFFVKRTMSAAVHGIINYLKEKGIGSQHIFYIVHAAAQEEAENIRSMLEKAFPGLETHLMELSPVFVAQGGPKCIAIQYIER
;
A
#
# COMPACT_ATOMS: atom_id res chain seq x y z
N MET A 1 12.00 -20.76 14.43
CA MET A 1 12.38 -19.83 13.33
C MET A 1 11.22 -18.88 13.08
N VAL A 2 11.47 -17.63 12.62
CA VAL A 2 10.40 -16.70 12.25
C VAL A 2 10.09 -16.82 10.77
N GLN A 3 8.80 -16.83 10.38
CA GLN A 3 8.35 -16.72 8.99
C GLN A 3 7.59 -15.41 8.79
N ILE A 4 7.96 -14.65 7.77
CA ILE A 4 7.27 -13.43 7.36
C ILE A 4 6.29 -13.76 6.25
N ILE A 5 5.04 -13.35 6.42
CA ILE A 5 3.97 -13.44 5.43
C ILE A 5 3.41 -12.02 5.25
N THR A 6 2.96 -11.70 4.07
CA THR A 6 2.30 -10.43 3.74
C THR A 6 1.27 -10.63 2.64
N ASP A 7 0.72 -9.56 2.12
CA ASP A 7 -0.18 -9.54 0.96
C ASP A 7 0.42 -8.75 -0.21
N SER A 8 -0.19 -8.81 -1.39
CA SER A 8 0.35 -8.18 -2.61
C SER A 8 0.37 -6.64 -2.59
N SER A 9 -0.20 -6.01 -1.55
CA SER A 9 -0.13 -4.55 -1.43
C SER A 9 1.30 -4.00 -1.25
N VAL A 10 2.27 -4.88 -0.96
CA VAL A 10 3.70 -4.55 -0.97
C VAL A 10 4.29 -4.45 -2.39
N LEU A 11 3.49 -4.70 -3.42
CA LEU A 11 3.90 -4.68 -4.83
C LEU A 11 5.05 -5.67 -5.13
N TYR A 12 4.98 -6.87 -4.54
CA TYR A 12 5.76 -8.04 -4.87
C TYR A 12 4.85 -9.12 -5.44
N THR A 13 5.26 -9.72 -6.55
CA THR A 13 4.68 -11.00 -6.98
C THR A 13 5.05 -12.09 -5.98
N GLU A 14 4.29 -13.20 -5.98
CA GLU A 14 4.58 -14.35 -5.12
C GLU A 14 5.99 -14.92 -5.37
N GLU A 15 6.44 -14.92 -6.63
CA GLU A 15 7.76 -15.40 -7.00
C GLU A 15 8.88 -14.50 -6.47
N GLU A 16 8.72 -13.18 -6.62
CA GLU A 16 9.66 -12.20 -6.09
C GLU A 16 9.72 -12.25 -4.56
N ALA A 17 8.57 -12.37 -3.89
CA ALA A 17 8.49 -12.51 -2.44
C ALA A 17 9.25 -13.75 -1.95
N ARG A 18 9.00 -14.92 -2.58
CA ARG A 18 9.72 -16.17 -2.26
C ARG A 18 11.23 -16.05 -2.49
N LYS A 19 11.65 -15.42 -3.58
CA LYS A 19 13.10 -15.14 -3.83
C LYS A 19 13.70 -14.23 -2.76
N ALA A 20 12.92 -13.27 -2.25
CA ALA A 20 13.34 -12.40 -1.15
C ALA A 20 13.33 -13.11 0.22
N GLY A 21 12.60 -14.24 0.35
CA GLY A 21 12.57 -15.11 1.52
C GLY A 21 11.37 -14.91 2.44
N PHE A 22 10.29 -14.33 1.94
CA PHE A 22 8.99 -14.22 2.60
C PHE A 22 7.87 -14.70 1.66
N GLU A 23 6.65 -14.85 2.16
CA GLU A 23 5.48 -15.18 1.35
C GLU A 23 4.59 -13.95 1.18
N ALA A 24 4.03 -13.78 -0.02
CA ALA A 24 3.00 -12.78 -0.29
C ALA A 24 1.76 -13.46 -0.86
N VAL A 25 0.59 -13.19 -0.24
CA VAL A 25 -0.69 -13.72 -0.72
C VAL A 25 -1.35 -12.66 -1.58
N PRO A 26 -1.64 -12.91 -2.87
CA PRO A 26 -2.24 -11.93 -3.73
C PRO A 26 -3.69 -11.61 -3.35
N LEU A 27 -4.03 -10.32 -3.43
CA LEU A 27 -5.42 -9.88 -3.44
C LEU A 27 -6.09 -10.31 -4.76
N GLY A 28 -7.42 -10.37 -4.76
CA GLY A 28 -8.19 -10.61 -5.98
C GLY A 28 -8.55 -9.31 -6.71
N VAL A 29 -8.67 -9.41 -8.03
CA VAL A 29 -9.11 -8.30 -8.90
C VAL A 29 -10.09 -8.86 -9.91
N HIS A 30 -11.16 -8.13 -10.20
CA HIS A 30 -12.04 -8.42 -11.33
C HIS A 30 -12.52 -7.15 -12.02
N ILE A 31 -12.76 -7.25 -13.32
CA ILE A 31 -13.33 -6.20 -14.15
C ILE A 31 -14.11 -6.84 -15.29
N GLY A 32 -15.44 -6.67 -15.33
CA GLY A 32 -16.30 -7.41 -16.25
C GLY A 32 -16.19 -8.91 -16.03
N ASP A 33 -15.77 -9.64 -17.07
CA ASP A 33 -15.51 -11.10 -17.06
C ASP A 33 -14.02 -11.45 -16.81
N LEU A 34 -13.14 -10.46 -16.73
CA LEU A 34 -11.74 -10.67 -16.35
C LEU A 34 -11.63 -10.78 -14.84
N GLU A 35 -11.24 -11.94 -14.35
CA GLU A 35 -10.97 -12.22 -12.95
C GLU A 35 -9.54 -12.78 -12.81
N GLY A 36 -8.84 -12.37 -11.77
CA GLY A 36 -7.47 -12.82 -11.54
C GLY A 36 -6.90 -12.35 -10.22
N ARG A 37 -5.63 -12.70 -10.05
CA ARG A 37 -4.83 -12.34 -8.87
C ARG A 37 -4.08 -11.04 -9.14
N ASP A 38 -3.96 -10.22 -8.12
CA ASP A 38 -3.19 -8.98 -8.21
C ASP A 38 -1.75 -9.24 -8.68
N LEU A 39 -1.19 -8.32 -9.46
CA LEU A 39 0.13 -8.44 -10.11
C LEU A 39 0.26 -9.57 -11.18
N GLN A 40 -0.83 -10.29 -11.49
CA GLN A 40 -0.86 -11.33 -12.52
C GLN A 40 -1.81 -10.99 -13.67
N ILE A 41 -2.61 -9.94 -13.54
CA ILE A 41 -3.49 -9.45 -14.59
C ILE A 41 -2.66 -8.64 -15.60
N ASP A 42 -2.96 -8.82 -16.87
CA ASP A 42 -2.43 -7.98 -17.94
C ASP A 42 -2.93 -6.54 -17.78
N MET A 43 -2.00 -5.61 -17.54
CA MET A 43 -2.31 -4.21 -17.25
C MET A 43 -2.84 -3.47 -18.48
N GLU A 44 -2.45 -3.84 -19.68
CA GLU A 44 -2.92 -3.21 -20.91
C GLU A 44 -4.41 -3.55 -21.12
N GLU A 45 -4.77 -4.83 -21.02
CA GLU A 45 -6.15 -5.29 -21.05
C GLU A 45 -6.99 -4.68 -19.92
N PHE A 46 -6.43 -4.59 -18.71
CA PHE A 46 -7.11 -3.99 -17.56
C PHE A 46 -7.45 -2.51 -17.80
N TYR A 47 -6.51 -1.71 -18.30
CA TYR A 47 -6.76 -0.31 -18.63
C TYR A 47 -7.74 -0.15 -19.81
N HIS A 48 -7.62 -0.99 -20.84
CA HIS A 48 -8.56 -0.98 -21.97
C HIS A 48 -10.01 -1.20 -21.52
N ARG A 49 -10.23 -2.11 -20.57
CA ARG A 49 -11.57 -2.34 -20.00
C ARG A 49 -12.09 -1.16 -19.20
N ILE A 50 -11.22 -0.50 -18.43
CA ILE A 50 -11.58 0.73 -17.73
C ILE A 50 -11.98 1.84 -18.71
N GLU A 51 -11.23 2.02 -19.80
CA GLU A 51 -11.55 2.98 -20.86
C GLU A 51 -12.86 2.66 -21.57
N ALA A 52 -13.19 1.39 -21.70
CA ALA A 52 -14.50 0.92 -22.18
C ALA A 52 -15.65 1.14 -21.17
N GLY A 53 -15.38 1.74 -20.02
CA GLY A 53 -16.36 2.08 -18.99
C GLY A 53 -16.66 0.95 -18.00
N GLN A 54 -15.94 -0.16 -18.04
CA GLN A 54 -16.08 -1.21 -17.03
C GLN A 54 -15.49 -0.77 -15.70
N ILE A 55 -16.05 -1.28 -14.60
CA ILE A 55 -15.68 -0.90 -13.25
C ILE A 55 -14.84 -2.01 -12.62
N PRO A 56 -13.56 -1.74 -12.30
CA PRO A 56 -12.75 -2.70 -11.59
C PRO A 56 -13.15 -2.80 -10.12
N MET A 57 -13.01 -3.98 -9.55
CA MET A 57 -13.21 -4.24 -8.13
C MET A 57 -12.05 -5.09 -7.60
N SER A 58 -11.78 -4.96 -6.30
CA SER A 58 -10.76 -5.75 -5.61
C SER A 58 -11.38 -6.54 -4.46
N SER A 59 -10.74 -7.63 -4.08
CA SER A 59 -11.08 -8.44 -2.91
C SER A 59 -9.83 -8.74 -2.09
N GLN A 60 -10.04 -9.04 -0.80
CA GLN A 60 -8.97 -9.56 0.04
C GLN A 60 -8.46 -10.91 -0.49
N PRO A 61 -7.25 -11.37 -0.07
CA PRO A 61 -6.78 -12.71 -0.37
C PRO A 61 -7.80 -13.77 0.06
N PRO A 62 -7.94 -14.88 -0.69
CA PRO A 62 -8.76 -16.02 -0.25
C PRO A 62 -8.30 -16.52 1.12
N ILE A 63 -9.21 -16.61 2.09
CA ILE A 63 -8.86 -17.02 3.46
C ILE A 63 -8.20 -18.40 3.48
N GLY A 64 -8.64 -19.33 2.62
CA GLY A 64 -8.05 -20.66 2.50
C GLY A 64 -6.56 -20.63 2.16
N GLU A 65 -6.13 -19.74 1.27
CA GLU A 65 -4.70 -19.61 0.92
C GLU A 65 -3.86 -19.09 2.10
N VAL A 66 -4.44 -18.23 2.94
CA VAL A 66 -3.77 -17.77 4.16
C VAL A 66 -3.67 -18.90 5.18
N VAL A 67 -4.72 -19.71 5.34
CA VAL A 67 -4.74 -20.92 6.17
C VAL A 67 -3.66 -21.90 5.72
N ASP A 68 -3.59 -22.22 4.42
CA ASP A 68 -2.60 -23.14 3.85
C ASP A 68 -1.16 -22.67 4.15
N LEU A 69 -0.89 -21.37 4.11
CA LEU A 69 0.42 -20.83 4.48
C LEU A 69 0.70 -20.95 5.98
N TYR A 70 -0.29 -20.71 6.82
CA TYR A 70 -0.13 -20.85 8.27
C TYR A 70 0.15 -22.32 8.66
N GLU A 71 -0.51 -23.28 8.03
CA GLU A 71 -0.27 -24.71 8.21
C GLU A 71 1.09 -25.13 7.65
N LYS A 72 1.47 -24.65 6.47
CA LYS A 72 2.78 -24.88 5.85
C LYS A 72 3.94 -24.53 6.79
N TYR A 73 3.78 -23.47 7.59
CA TYR A 73 4.81 -22.97 8.50
C TYR A 73 4.49 -23.21 9.97
N GLN A 74 3.72 -24.26 10.29
CA GLN A 74 3.23 -24.59 11.65
C GLN A 74 4.33 -24.71 12.71
N ASP A 75 5.57 -25.06 12.32
CA ASP A 75 6.72 -25.17 13.23
C ASP A 75 7.44 -23.86 13.49
N SER A 76 7.04 -22.77 12.82
CA SER A 76 7.65 -21.45 12.93
C SER A 76 6.76 -20.49 13.71
N GLU A 77 7.36 -19.47 14.31
CA GLU A 77 6.62 -18.26 14.66
C GLU A 77 6.31 -17.49 13.36
N ILE A 78 5.06 -17.09 13.16
CA ILE A 78 4.62 -16.41 11.94
C ILE A 78 4.27 -14.97 12.28
N ILE A 79 4.84 -14.04 11.50
CA ILE A 79 4.41 -12.63 11.49
C ILE A 79 3.78 -12.37 10.12
N ASN A 80 2.46 -12.18 10.11
CA ASN A 80 1.73 -11.77 8.92
C ASN A 80 1.53 -10.25 8.97
N ILE A 81 2.26 -9.52 8.12
CA ILE A 81 2.23 -8.06 8.03
C ILE A 81 1.22 -7.70 6.94
N ALA A 82 0.05 -7.23 7.34
CA ALA A 82 -1.06 -6.93 6.44
C ALA A 82 -1.18 -5.43 6.12
N ILE A 83 -1.73 -5.10 4.95
CA ILE A 83 -2.17 -3.75 4.60
C ILE A 83 -3.07 -3.16 5.70
N ALA A 84 -3.12 -1.82 5.80
CA ALA A 84 -3.98 -1.10 6.73
C ALA A 84 -5.43 -1.65 6.74
N ASP A 85 -5.95 -1.97 7.92
CA ASP A 85 -7.26 -2.58 8.14
C ASP A 85 -8.43 -1.70 7.71
N GLY A 86 -8.26 -0.40 7.76
CA GLY A 86 -9.26 0.56 7.27
C GLY A 86 -9.34 0.68 5.75
N LEU A 87 -8.39 0.09 5.01
CA LEU A 87 -8.34 0.13 3.54
C LEU A 87 -8.74 -1.20 2.90
N SER A 88 -8.65 -2.30 3.64
CA SER A 88 -8.92 -3.66 3.12
C SER A 88 -9.36 -4.60 4.23
N GLY A 89 -10.21 -5.56 3.89
CA GLY A 89 -10.54 -6.69 4.75
C GLY A 89 -9.39 -7.68 5.01
N THR A 90 -8.24 -7.48 4.38
CA THR A 90 -7.08 -8.40 4.42
C THR A 90 -6.60 -8.69 5.85
N TYR A 91 -6.44 -7.65 6.67
CA TYR A 91 -6.05 -7.82 8.08
C TYR A 91 -7.05 -8.70 8.86
N HIS A 92 -8.34 -8.41 8.74
CA HIS A 92 -9.38 -9.18 9.41
C HIS A 92 -9.51 -10.59 8.86
N GLY A 93 -9.31 -10.78 7.54
CA GLY A 93 -9.25 -12.09 6.91
C GLY A 93 -8.09 -12.94 7.44
N ALA A 94 -6.90 -12.33 7.60
CA ALA A 94 -5.74 -12.98 8.18
C ALA A 94 -5.95 -13.34 9.67
N CYS A 95 -6.62 -12.47 10.44
CA CYS A 95 -7.02 -12.79 11.82
C CYS A 95 -8.01 -13.97 11.86
N SER A 96 -8.97 -14.02 10.94
CA SER A 96 -9.93 -15.12 10.83
C SER A 96 -9.22 -16.43 10.46
N ALA A 97 -8.29 -16.40 9.50
CA ALA A 97 -7.48 -17.56 9.12
C ALA A 97 -6.67 -18.12 10.31
N LYS A 98 -6.12 -17.22 11.13
CA LYS A 98 -5.39 -17.61 12.36
C LYS A 98 -6.24 -18.45 13.31
N GLU A 99 -7.51 -18.13 13.48
CA GLU A 99 -8.41 -18.88 14.37
C GLU A 99 -8.80 -20.27 13.82
N MET A 100 -8.53 -20.53 12.53
CA MET A 100 -8.86 -21.80 11.86
C MET A 100 -7.75 -22.85 11.97
N VAL A 101 -6.55 -22.48 12.46
CA VAL A 101 -5.37 -23.37 12.50
C VAL A 101 -4.96 -23.72 13.94
N GLU A 102 -4.34 -24.89 14.11
CA GLU A 102 -3.91 -25.38 15.44
C GLU A 102 -2.75 -24.55 16.03
N ASN A 103 -1.85 -24.07 15.17
CA ASN A 103 -0.66 -23.30 15.55
C ASN A 103 -0.93 -21.82 15.80
N ARG A 104 -2.19 -21.40 15.98
CA ARG A 104 -2.61 -19.99 16.16
C ARG A 104 -1.81 -19.21 17.19
N ASN A 105 -1.33 -19.85 18.25
CA ASN A 105 -0.54 -19.24 19.31
C ASN A 105 0.87 -18.79 18.84
N LYS A 106 1.34 -19.30 17.69
CA LYS A 106 2.61 -18.92 17.07
C LYS A 106 2.43 -17.83 15.99
N ILE A 107 1.20 -17.39 15.74
CA ILE A 107 0.88 -16.44 14.66
C ILE A 107 0.55 -15.07 15.25
N THR A 108 1.25 -14.05 14.77
CA THR A 108 0.89 -12.66 14.99
C THR A 108 0.51 -12.04 13.66
N VAL A 109 -0.71 -11.51 13.58
CA VAL A 109 -1.15 -10.67 12.46
C VAL A 109 -0.90 -9.23 12.85
N PHE A 110 -0.06 -8.55 12.08
CA PHE A 110 0.34 -7.17 12.31
C PHE A 110 -0.37 -6.26 11.30
N ASN A 111 -1.06 -5.23 11.79
CA ASN A 111 -1.64 -4.18 10.96
C ASN A 111 -0.57 -3.13 10.66
N SER A 112 -0.12 -3.03 9.41
CA SER A 112 0.91 -2.05 9.03
C SER A 112 0.46 -0.60 9.13
N ARG A 113 -0.86 -0.35 9.17
CA ARG A 113 -1.49 0.98 9.13
C ARG A 113 -1.10 1.79 7.89
N THR A 114 -0.56 1.14 6.88
CA THR A 114 -0.09 1.75 5.64
C THR A 114 -0.27 0.81 4.44
N LEU A 115 0.31 1.15 3.30
CA LEU A 115 0.18 0.42 2.03
C LEU A 115 1.39 0.71 1.13
N CYS A 116 1.54 -0.03 0.04
CA CYS A 116 2.56 0.17 -1.00
C CYS A 116 3.99 0.32 -0.46
N GLY A 117 4.67 1.43 -0.74
CA GLY A 117 6.06 1.65 -0.44
C GLY A 117 6.43 1.49 1.03
N PRO A 118 5.81 2.20 1.98
CA PRO A 118 6.07 2.02 3.40
C PRO A 118 5.78 0.60 3.91
N HIS A 119 4.69 -0.03 3.45
CA HIS A 119 4.39 -1.43 3.78
C HIS A 119 5.49 -2.38 3.26
N ARG A 120 5.90 -2.17 2.00
CA ARG A 120 7.03 -2.91 1.39
C ARG A 120 8.30 -2.78 2.24
N TYR A 121 8.67 -1.56 2.63
CA TYR A 121 9.84 -1.31 3.46
C TYR A 121 9.77 -2.06 4.79
N MET A 122 8.61 -2.04 5.46
CA MET A 122 8.41 -2.79 6.72
C MET A 122 8.66 -4.28 6.54
N VAL A 123 8.12 -4.88 5.46
CA VAL A 123 8.32 -6.31 5.17
C VAL A 123 9.79 -6.61 4.84
N GLU A 124 10.44 -5.78 4.05
CA GLU A 124 11.86 -5.93 3.70
C GLU A 124 12.79 -5.84 4.93
N VAL A 125 12.51 -4.90 5.84
CA VAL A 125 13.29 -4.77 7.09
C VAL A 125 13.00 -5.92 8.04
N ALA A 126 11.74 -6.33 8.23
CA ALA A 126 11.38 -7.50 9.01
C ALA A 126 12.11 -8.76 8.51
N GLN A 127 12.20 -8.92 7.18
CA GLN A 127 12.94 -10.02 6.57
C GLN A 127 14.48 -9.92 6.78
N LYS A 128 15.03 -8.71 6.74
CA LYS A 128 16.46 -8.47 7.07
C LYS A 128 16.73 -8.80 8.55
N MET A 129 15.86 -8.38 9.45
CA MET A 129 15.95 -8.70 10.89
C MET A 129 15.86 -10.21 11.13
N LYS A 130 14.93 -10.91 10.48
CA LYS A 130 14.84 -12.37 10.50
C LYS A 130 16.16 -13.02 10.06
N LYS A 131 16.74 -12.58 8.93
CA LYS A 131 18.04 -13.08 8.43
C LYS A 131 19.20 -12.81 9.41
N ALA A 132 19.10 -11.73 10.18
CA ALA A 132 20.07 -11.38 11.24
C ALA A 132 19.82 -12.15 12.56
N GLY A 133 18.88 -13.09 12.60
CA GLY A 133 18.59 -13.92 13.77
C GLY A 133 17.77 -13.23 14.86
N LYS A 134 17.10 -12.13 14.55
CA LYS A 134 16.21 -11.44 15.50
C LYS A 134 14.98 -12.29 15.81
N SER A 135 14.49 -12.20 17.03
CA SER A 135 13.28 -12.84 17.50
C SER A 135 12.02 -12.20 16.93
N ALA A 136 10.89 -12.90 16.94
CA ALA A 136 9.59 -12.34 16.56
C ALA A 136 9.23 -11.10 17.38
N SER A 137 9.53 -11.10 18.68
CA SER A 137 9.28 -9.95 19.56
C SER A 137 10.06 -8.71 19.14
N GLU A 138 11.37 -8.83 18.82
CA GLU A 138 12.19 -7.71 18.35
C GLU A 138 11.70 -7.15 17.01
N ILE A 139 11.26 -8.05 16.11
CA ILE A 139 10.68 -7.64 14.81
C ILE A 139 9.36 -6.88 15.01
N LEU A 140 8.48 -7.39 15.86
CA LEU A 140 7.18 -6.76 16.15
C LEU A 140 7.36 -5.40 16.83
N GLU A 141 8.30 -5.27 17.77
CA GLU A 141 8.61 -3.99 18.42
C GLU A 141 9.08 -2.94 17.40
N TRP A 142 9.95 -3.34 16.47
CA TRP A 142 10.38 -2.46 15.39
C TRP A 142 9.23 -2.08 14.46
N LEU A 143 8.37 -3.04 14.09
CA LEU A 143 7.21 -2.78 13.23
C LEU A 143 6.24 -1.79 13.86
N GLU A 144 5.98 -1.88 15.17
CA GLU A 144 5.11 -0.93 15.88
C GLU A 144 5.68 0.49 15.87
N GLN A 145 6.99 0.65 15.99
CA GLN A 145 7.65 1.94 15.88
C GLN A 145 7.61 2.48 14.45
N ALA A 146 7.89 1.63 13.46
CA ALA A 146 7.90 1.99 12.04
C ALA A 146 6.51 2.42 11.55
N ALA A 147 5.44 1.76 12.01
CA ALA A 147 4.06 2.09 11.63
C ALA A 147 3.64 3.50 12.06
N GLN A 148 4.27 4.08 13.09
CA GLN A 148 4.00 5.44 13.55
C GLN A 148 4.78 6.52 12.78
N LYS A 149 5.71 6.10 11.92
CA LYS A 149 6.66 6.99 11.24
C LYS A 149 6.45 7.02 9.73
N THR A 150 5.21 6.89 9.30
CA THR A 150 4.84 6.85 7.87
C THR A 150 3.64 7.74 7.60
N GLU A 151 3.62 8.34 6.43
CA GLU A 151 2.41 9.00 5.90
C GLU A 151 2.25 8.71 4.40
N SER A 152 1.01 8.74 3.96
CA SER A 152 0.63 8.51 2.57
C SER A 152 -0.34 9.57 2.08
N PHE A 153 0.02 10.23 0.97
CA PHE A 153 -0.80 11.21 0.27
C PHE A 153 -1.21 10.65 -1.07
N LEU A 154 -2.48 10.78 -1.42
CA LEU A 154 -3.02 10.34 -2.70
C LEU A 154 -3.58 11.55 -3.47
N ILE A 155 -3.24 11.67 -4.75
CA ILE A 155 -3.74 12.67 -5.68
C ILE A 155 -4.51 11.93 -6.78
N PRO A 156 -5.80 11.67 -6.60
CA PRO A 156 -6.62 11.01 -7.60
C PRO A 156 -6.87 11.94 -8.79
N GLN A 157 -7.01 11.35 -9.98
CA GLN A 157 -7.44 12.09 -11.17
C GLN A 157 -8.96 11.96 -11.37
N ASP A 158 -9.55 10.84 -10.96
CA ASP A 158 -10.98 10.56 -11.00
C ASP A 158 -11.49 10.11 -9.63
N PHE A 159 -12.35 10.92 -9.03
CA PHE A 159 -12.96 10.63 -7.73
C PHE A 159 -13.99 9.52 -7.74
N SER A 160 -14.50 9.15 -8.91
CA SER A 160 -15.51 8.09 -9.00
C SER A 160 -14.97 6.75 -8.47
N PHE A 161 -13.67 6.49 -8.65
CA PHE A 161 -13.01 5.29 -8.14
C PHE A 161 -12.95 5.28 -6.61
N LEU A 162 -12.48 6.34 -5.98
CA LEU A 162 -12.40 6.43 -4.52
C LEU A 162 -13.75 6.31 -3.82
N LYS A 163 -14.82 6.83 -4.42
CA LYS A 163 -16.18 6.72 -3.85
C LYS A 163 -16.68 5.28 -3.81
N ARG A 164 -16.26 4.43 -4.74
CA ARG A 164 -16.68 3.04 -4.85
C ARG A 164 -15.94 2.13 -3.89
N GLY A 165 -14.68 2.44 -3.58
CA GLY A 165 -13.83 1.66 -2.68
C GLY A 165 -14.22 1.68 -1.20
N GLY A 166 -15.22 2.48 -0.81
CA GLY A 166 -15.74 2.50 0.57
C GLY A 166 -14.84 3.18 1.61
N GLY A 167 -13.62 3.56 1.23
CA GLY A 167 -12.63 4.15 2.15
C GLY A 167 -12.72 5.68 2.31
N LEU A 168 -13.71 6.34 1.71
CA LEU A 168 -13.91 7.77 1.83
C LEU A 168 -15.10 8.11 2.73
N THR A 169 -14.86 9.00 3.68
CA THR A 169 -15.95 9.78 4.27
C THR A 169 -16.64 10.56 3.14
N PRO A 170 -18.00 10.61 3.07
CA PRO A 170 -18.72 11.37 2.07
C PRO A 170 -18.41 12.86 2.21
N VAL A 171 -17.30 13.31 1.70
CA VAL A 171 -17.04 14.74 1.57
C VAL A 171 -17.79 15.19 0.33
N ALA A 172 -18.73 16.12 0.48
CA ALA A 172 -19.40 16.82 -0.59
C ALA A 172 -18.36 17.60 -1.43
N LEU A 173 -17.63 16.89 -2.26
CA LEU A 173 -16.86 17.46 -3.36
C LEU A 173 -17.89 17.66 -4.48
N GLY A 174 -18.54 18.83 -4.51
CA GLY A 174 -19.30 19.27 -5.67
C GLY A 174 -18.46 19.10 -6.94
N SER A 175 -19.08 19.07 -8.11
CA SER A 175 -18.47 18.85 -9.43
C SER A 175 -17.23 19.71 -9.65
N VAL A 176 -16.05 19.20 -9.26
CA VAL A 176 -14.79 19.94 -9.24
C VAL A 176 -13.90 19.42 -10.38
N LEU A 177 -14.38 19.60 -11.61
CA LEU A 177 -13.72 19.13 -12.85
C LEU A 177 -12.32 19.68 -13.11
N LYS A 178 -11.80 20.59 -12.30
CA LYS A 178 -10.50 21.25 -12.53
C LYS A 178 -9.62 21.38 -11.28
N LEU A 179 -9.98 20.77 -10.16
CA LEU A 179 -9.17 20.86 -8.94
C LEU A 179 -8.41 19.55 -8.69
N LYS A 180 -7.28 19.66 -8.05
CA LYS A 180 -6.43 18.54 -7.60
C LYS A 180 -6.52 18.45 -6.08
N PRO A 181 -7.40 17.61 -5.55
CA PRO A 181 -7.41 17.36 -4.12
C PRO A 181 -6.26 16.44 -3.75
N VAL A 182 -5.69 16.71 -2.61
CA VAL A 182 -4.77 15.83 -1.93
C VAL A 182 -5.54 15.17 -0.81
N MET A 183 -5.54 13.85 -0.83
CA MET A 183 -6.08 13.00 0.21
C MET A 183 -4.92 12.52 1.07
N LYS A 184 -5.16 12.27 2.35
CA LYS A 184 -4.17 11.72 3.28
C LYS A 184 -4.75 10.52 4.01
N LEU A 185 -3.98 9.45 4.12
CA LEU A 185 -4.29 8.36 5.03
C LEU A 185 -4.21 8.88 6.47
N THR A 186 -5.21 8.58 7.29
CA THR A 186 -5.21 8.95 8.71
C THR A 186 -4.07 8.24 9.45
N ASP A 187 -3.58 8.86 10.51
CA ASP A 187 -2.40 8.36 11.24
C ASP A 187 -2.64 6.98 11.87
N ASP A 188 -3.91 6.63 12.13
CA ASP A 188 -4.34 5.29 12.58
C ASP A 188 -4.52 4.28 11.45
N GLY A 189 -4.39 4.70 10.18
CA GLY A 189 -4.56 3.84 8.99
C GLY A 189 -6.01 3.46 8.69
N THR A 190 -7.00 4.06 9.37
CA THR A 190 -8.39 3.59 9.28
C THR A 190 -9.18 4.13 8.11
N ARG A 191 -8.76 5.24 7.49
CA ARG A 191 -9.44 5.84 6.33
C ARG A 191 -8.55 6.84 5.58
N ILE A 192 -9.03 7.23 4.41
CA ILE A 192 -8.42 8.31 3.61
C ILE A 192 -9.31 9.54 3.72
N ASP A 193 -8.77 10.64 4.26
CA ASP A 193 -9.47 11.91 4.41
C ASP A 193 -8.95 12.96 3.44
N LYS A 194 -9.79 13.97 3.15
CA LYS A 194 -9.37 15.14 2.39
C LYS A 194 -8.37 15.96 3.21
N PHE A 195 -7.18 16.16 2.66
CA PHE A 195 -6.16 16.98 3.31
C PHE A 195 -6.25 18.46 2.88
N PHE A 196 -6.09 18.72 1.59
CA PHE A 196 -6.33 20.04 1.00
C PHE A 196 -6.66 19.92 -0.50
N VAL A 197 -6.96 21.06 -1.14
CA VAL A 197 -7.28 21.12 -2.57
C VAL A 197 -6.46 22.22 -3.25
N LYS A 198 -5.93 21.95 -4.42
CA LYS A 198 -5.19 22.91 -5.26
C LYS A 198 -5.74 22.91 -6.69
N ARG A 199 -5.31 23.85 -7.51
CA ARG A 199 -5.75 23.98 -8.92
C ARG A 199 -4.91 23.18 -9.91
N THR A 200 -3.65 22.89 -9.57
CA THR A 200 -2.71 22.18 -10.45
C THR A 200 -1.97 21.09 -9.67
N MET A 201 -1.43 20.11 -10.39
CA MET A 201 -0.59 19.06 -9.79
C MET A 201 0.63 19.67 -9.11
N SER A 202 1.34 20.56 -9.78
CA SER A 202 2.49 21.25 -9.20
C SER A 202 2.15 21.99 -7.89
N ALA A 203 1.01 22.69 -7.83
CA ALA A 203 0.58 23.35 -6.60
C ALA A 203 0.20 22.36 -5.49
N ALA A 204 -0.35 21.18 -5.86
CA ALA A 204 -0.64 20.11 -4.90
C ALA A 204 0.65 19.53 -4.31
N VAL A 205 1.64 19.24 -5.15
CA VAL A 205 2.95 18.73 -4.71
C VAL A 205 3.70 19.75 -3.85
N HIS A 206 3.71 21.04 -4.23
CA HIS A 206 4.28 22.10 -3.39
C HIS A 206 3.58 22.20 -2.02
N GLY A 207 2.26 21.99 -1.98
CA GLY A 207 1.53 21.95 -0.73
C GLY A 207 2.00 20.80 0.18
N ILE A 208 2.22 19.61 -0.39
CA ILE A 208 2.79 18.47 0.33
C ILE A 208 4.22 18.79 0.79
N ILE A 209 5.08 19.32 -0.09
CA ILE A 209 6.47 19.69 0.23
C ILE A 209 6.53 20.67 1.42
N ASN A 210 5.68 21.70 1.41
CA ASN A 210 5.65 22.67 2.51
C ASN A 210 5.25 22.01 3.84
N TYR A 211 4.21 21.17 3.83
CA TYR A 211 3.80 20.41 5.00
C TYR A 211 4.93 19.50 5.53
N LEU A 212 5.62 18.80 4.64
CA LEU A 212 6.73 17.92 5.00
C LEU A 212 7.91 18.70 5.60
N LYS A 213 8.21 19.91 5.08
CA LYS A 213 9.24 20.80 5.64
C LYS A 213 8.88 21.27 7.05
N GLU A 214 7.63 21.65 7.27
CA GLU A 214 7.13 22.05 8.59
C GLU A 214 7.23 20.91 9.62
N LYS A 215 7.09 19.66 9.18
CA LYS A 215 7.29 18.46 10.00
C LYS A 215 8.75 18.04 10.19
N GLY A 216 9.70 18.70 9.55
CA GLY A 216 11.11 18.35 9.63
C GLY A 216 11.47 17.05 8.89
N ILE A 217 10.64 16.66 7.91
CA ILE A 217 10.89 15.47 7.05
C ILE A 217 12.08 15.79 6.13
N GLY A 218 13.00 14.85 5.99
CA GLY A 218 14.22 15.04 5.22
C GLY A 218 14.94 13.73 4.90
N SER A 219 16.28 13.78 4.80
CA SER A 219 17.14 12.67 4.34
C SER A 219 17.10 11.41 5.21
N GLN A 220 16.57 11.48 6.43
CA GLN A 220 16.32 10.31 7.30
C GLN A 220 15.11 9.47 6.85
N HIS A 221 14.35 9.93 5.84
CA HIS A 221 13.19 9.25 5.30
C HIS A 221 13.46 8.68 3.92
N ILE A 222 12.72 7.63 3.57
CA ILE A 222 12.65 7.07 2.23
C ILE A 222 11.30 7.47 1.65
N PHE A 223 11.30 7.96 0.41
CA PHE A 223 10.09 8.36 -0.29
C PHE A 223 9.75 7.38 -1.41
N TYR A 224 8.47 7.09 -1.52
CA TYR A 224 7.88 6.32 -2.59
C TYR A 224 6.91 7.20 -3.38
N ILE A 225 7.17 7.32 -4.67
CA ILE A 225 6.25 7.94 -5.63
C ILE A 225 5.63 6.79 -6.42
N VAL A 226 4.36 6.52 -6.18
CA VAL A 226 3.67 5.40 -6.82
C VAL A 226 2.59 5.94 -7.75
N HIS A 227 2.44 5.34 -8.93
CA HIS A 227 1.57 5.87 -9.98
C HIS A 227 0.82 4.79 -10.74
N ALA A 228 -0.34 5.13 -11.30
CA ALA A 228 -1.14 4.30 -12.19
C ALA A 228 -1.00 4.79 -13.64
N ALA A 229 -0.08 4.19 -14.42
CA ALA A 229 0.22 4.58 -15.80
C ALA A 229 0.48 6.10 -15.99
N ALA A 230 1.21 6.74 -15.05
CA ALA A 230 1.52 8.18 -15.04
C ALA A 230 3.02 8.44 -14.82
N GLN A 231 3.88 7.69 -15.50
CA GLN A 231 5.34 7.68 -15.33
C GLN A 231 5.95 9.09 -15.41
N GLU A 232 5.64 9.84 -16.47
CA GLU A 232 6.21 11.17 -16.68
C GLU A 232 5.85 12.14 -15.54
N GLU A 233 4.58 12.17 -15.11
CA GLU A 233 4.12 12.99 -13.99
C GLU A 233 4.82 12.59 -12.68
N ALA A 234 4.97 11.28 -12.45
CA ALA A 234 5.62 10.76 -11.26
C ALA A 234 7.13 11.10 -11.23
N GLU A 235 7.82 11.08 -12.36
CA GLU A 235 9.21 11.53 -12.48
C GLU A 235 9.36 13.03 -12.23
N ASN A 236 8.43 13.85 -12.74
CA ASN A 236 8.39 15.27 -12.44
C ASN A 236 8.22 15.53 -10.93
N ILE A 237 7.32 14.78 -10.28
CA ILE A 237 7.11 14.86 -8.84
C ILE A 237 8.35 14.44 -8.07
N ARG A 238 9.01 13.33 -8.47
CA ARG A 238 10.29 12.90 -7.88
C ARG A 238 11.32 14.02 -7.95
N SER A 239 11.50 14.64 -9.11
CA SER A 239 12.43 15.75 -9.30
C SER A 239 12.12 16.96 -8.40
N MET A 240 10.83 17.26 -8.19
CA MET A 240 10.40 18.33 -7.27
C MET A 240 10.76 18.00 -5.81
N LEU A 241 10.57 16.75 -5.38
CA LEU A 241 10.90 16.29 -4.04
C LEU A 241 12.41 16.29 -3.79
N GLU A 242 13.21 15.74 -4.71
CA GLU A 242 14.67 15.71 -4.63
C GLU A 242 15.28 17.12 -4.59
N LYS A 243 14.71 18.05 -5.35
CA LYS A 243 15.11 19.46 -5.30
C LYS A 243 14.75 20.14 -3.97
N ALA A 244 13.62 19.78 -3.39
CA ALA A 244 13.15 20.36 -2.13
C ALA A 244 13.86 19.78 -0.89
N PHE A 245 14.35 18.54 -0.99
CA PHE A 245 15.01 17.77 0.06
C PHE A 245 16.30 17.13 -0.47
N PRO A 246 17.42 17.87 -0.51
CA PRO A 246 18.69 17.33 -1.01
C PRO A 246 19.14 16.09 -0.24
N GLY A 247 19.58 15.05 -0.96
CA GLY A 247 20.00 13.77 -0.37
C GLY A 247 18.84 12.82 0.01
N LEU A 248 17.62 13.13 -0.42
CA LEU A 248 16.46 12.25 -0.23
C LEU A 248 16.63 10.96 -1.03
N GLU A 249 16.34 9.82 -0.40
CA GLU A 249 16.18 8.55 -1.10
C GLU A 249 14.76 8.45 -1.65
N THR A 250 14.64 8.21 -2.96
CA THR A 250 13.35 8.13 -3.65
C THR A 250 13.23 6.84 -4.45
N HIS A 251 12.05 6.23 -4.42
CA HIS A 251 11.68 5.09 -5.24
C HIS A 251 10.44 5.42 -6.07
N LEU A 252 10.51 5.11 -7.37
CA LEU A 252 9.39 5.22 -8.28
C LEU A 252 8.82 3.83 -8.53
N MET A 253 7.50 3.67 -8.38
CA MET A 253 6.85 2.37 -8.49
C MET A 253 5.52 2.50 -9.24
N GLU A 254 5.17 1.47 -10.00
CA GLU A 254 3.85 1.38 -10.64
C GLU A 254 2.86 0.67 -9.71
N LEU A 255 1.62 1.17 -9.69
CA LEU A 255 0.53 0.61 -8.90
C LEU A 255 -0.03 -0.65 -9.59
N SER A 256 -0.31 -1.66 -8.78
CA SER A 256 -0.97 -2.89 -9.23
C SER A 256 -2.47 -2.68 -9.49
N PRO A 257 -3.14 -3.64 -10.15
CA PRO A 257 -4.56 -3.58 -10.45
C PRO A 257 -5.46 -3.28 -9.25
N VAL A 258 -5.17 -3.82 -8.06
CA VAL A 258 -5.98 -3.56 -6.85
C VAL A 258 -5.95 -2.08 -6.46
N PHE A 259 -4.82 -1.41 -6.61
CA PHE A 259 -4.71 0.01 -6.29
C PHE A 259 -5.32 0.89 -7.37
N VAL A 260 -5.19 0.50 -8.65
CA VAL A 260 -5.87 1.19 -9.75
C VAL A 260 -7.39 1.07 -9.62
N ALA A 261 -7.91 -0.08 -9.16
CA ALA A 261 -9.33 -0.25 -8.89
C ALA A 261 -9.87 0.75 -7.85
N GLN A 262 -9.03 1.17 -6.90
CA GLN A 262 -9.40 2.11 -5.84
C GLN A 262 -9.08 3.56 -6.17
N GLY A 263 -7.87 3.83 -6.68
CA GLY A 263 -7.38 5.19 -6.95
C GLY A 263 -7.71 5.72 -8.34
N GLY A 264 -8.03 4.84 -9.26
CA GLY A 264 -8.28 5.13 -10.67
C GLY A 264 -7.00 5.32 -11.51
N PRO A 265 -7.14 5.27 -12.84
CA PRO A 265 -6.05 5.57 -13.77
C PRO A 265 -5.45 6.95 -13.53
N LYS A 266 -4.16 7.08 -13.77
CA LYS A 266 -3.38 8.33 -13.60
C LYS A 266 -3.33 8.85 -12.16
N CYS A 267 -3.83 8.12 -11.15
CA CYS A 267 -3.61 8.51 -9.77
C CYS A 267 -2.13 8.42 -9.39
N ILE A 268 -1.73 9.27 -8.46
CA ILE A 268 -0.37 9.29 -7.92
C ILE A 268 -0.46 9.34 -6.40
N ALA A 269 0.37 8.55 -5.74
CA ALA A 269 0.57 8.70 -4.31
C ALA A 269 2.03 9.08 -4.00
N ILE A 270 2.21 9.91 -2.99
CA ILE A 270 3.48 10.27 -2.39
C ILE A 270 3.46 9.72 -0.98
N GLN A 271 4.39 8.85 -0.67
CA GLN A 271 4.45 8.19 0.62
C GLN A 271 5.87 8.30 1.18
N TYR A 272 6.00 8.28 2.50
CA TYR A 272 7.30 8.18 3.13
C TYR A 272 7.28 7.28 4.37
N ILE A 273 8.45 6.83 4.75
CA ILE A 273 8.73 6.15 6.01
C ILE A 273 10.10 6.60 6.54
N GLU A 274 10.21 6.79 7.86
CA GLU A 274 11.49 7.03 8.53
C GLU A 274 12.31 5.72 8.59
N ARG A 275 13.64 5.82 8.35
CA ARG A 275 14.57 4.66 8.41
C ARG A 275 14.80 4.14 9.82
#